data_041b8a8b684bf1f45d689e5a8b022152
#
_entry.id   041b8a8b684bf1f45d689e5a8b022152
#
_cell.length_a   1.000
_cell.length_b   1.000
_cell.length_c   1.000
_cell.angle_alpha   90.00
_cell.angle_beta   90.00
_cell.angle_gamma   90.00
#
_symmetry.space_group_name_H-M   'P 1'
#
loop_
_entity.id
_entity.type
_entity.pdbx_description
1 polymer ?
#
loop_
_entity_poly.entity_id
_entity_poly.type
_entity_poly.pdbx_seq_one_letter_code
_entity_poly.pdbx_strand_id
1 'polypeptide(L)'
;QYKKWIVGGTVLGVLIFIFPPLYGEGYEGFTSLMHGQAEKLFDNSLFYRFSDIDWVVILFVIATMFFKVIAMASTNAAGGVGGTFAPSLFVGAFTGASIALLCNAFFDWDVSIVSFTLVGMAGVMSGVMKAPLTSIFLIAELSNGYGLFIPLMITACISFAVDYYLDPDSIYTKQLRLRGELLTHDKDQSVFVFLKLDELMETDFLRIRENFTLGDIVHIISTARRNIFPVIDNFGHLLGIIQLDDLREDMFKREKYGHPISDYMIQPPDKILEHEAIQSVVQKFEDKHTWMLPVVDKQNRYMGFISKSRILNAYRCLLYTSDAA
;
A
#
# COMPACT_ATOMS: atom_id res chain seq x y z
N GLN A 1 25.95 2.38 -0.08
CA GLN A 1 25.33 3.11 -1.20
C GLN A 1 26.21 3.04 -2.47
N TYR A 2 27.49 3.39 -2.43
CA TYR A 2 28.39 3.40 -3.59
C TYR A 2 28.46 2.06 -4.34
N LYS A 3 28.47 0.92 -3.64
CA LYS A 3 28.47 -0.42 -4.27
C LYS A 3 27.25 -0.66 -5.14
N LYS A 4 26.05 -0.27 -4.67
CA LYS A 4 24.81 -0.42 -5.43
C LYS A 4 24.82 0.46 -6.68
N TRP A 5 25.35 1.67 -6.56
CA TRP A 5 25.47 2.62 -7.65
C TRP A 5 26.42 2.13 -8.76
N ILE A 6 27.60 1.63 -8.37
CA ILE A 6 28.58 1.09 -9.32
C ILE A 6 28.00 -0.15 -10.03
N VAL A 7 27.44 -1.10 -9.30
CA VAL A 7 26.88 -2.32 -9.89
C VAL A 7 25.71 -2.00 -10.83
N GLY A 8 24.74 -1.18 -10.40
CA GLY A 8 23.60 -0.82 -11.24
C GLY A 8 24.02 0.00 -12.47
N GLY A 9 24.94 0.94 -12.31
CA GLY A 9 25.50 1.72 -13.44
C GLY A 9 26.25 0.86 -14.45
N THR A 10 27.02 -0.13 -13.97
CA THR A 10 27.73 -1.06 -14.85
C THR A 10 26.74 -1.96 -15.61
N VAL A 11 25.75 -2.53 -14.94
CA VAL A 11 24.71 -3.34 -15.58
C VAL A 11 23.97 -2.54 -16.64
N LEU A 12 23.55 -1.31 -16.30
CA LEU A 12 22.86 -0.42 -17.22
C LEU A 12 23.74 -0.06 -18.43
N GLY A 13 25.01 0.27 -18.20
CA GLY A 13 25.97 0.61 -19.26
C GLY A 13 26.19 -0.55 -20.25
N VAL A 14 26.32 -1.78 -19.73
CA VAL A 14 26.44 -2.99 -20.57
C VAL A 14 25.15 -3.22 -21.38
N LEU A 15 23.98 -3.08 -20.76
CA LEU A 15 22.72 -3.25 -21.45
C LEU A 15 22.52 -2.23 -22.58
N ILE A 16 22.83 -0.96 -22.34
CA ILE A 16 22.74 0.11 -23.35
C ILE A 16 23.75 -0.12 -24.48
N PHE A 17 24.96 -0.59 -24.16
CA PHE A 17 25.96 -0.90 -25.17
C PHE A 17 25.52 -2.02 -26.11
N ILE A 18 24.83 -3.04 -25.60
CA ILE A 18 24.31 -4.17 -26.41
C ILE A 18 23.02 -3.75 -27.12
N PHE A 19 22.13 -3.04 -26.43
CA PHE A 19 20.83 -2.62 -26.91
C PHE A 19 20.68 -1.09 -26.81
N PRO A 20 21.16 -0.31 -27.77
CA PRO A 20 21.11 1.16 -27.75
C PRO A 20 19.71 1.75 -27.51
N PRO A 21 18.59 1.16 -27.99
CA PRO A 21 17.25 1.68 -27.71
C PRO A 21 16.88 1.73 -26.22
N LEU A 22 17.64 1.05 -25.34
CA LEU A 22 17.45 1.12 -23.89
C LEU A 22 17.89 2.44 -23.26
N TYR A 23 18.65 3.25 -24.00
CA TYR A 23 19.17 4.52 -23.50
C TYR A 23 18.03 5.49 -23.15
N GLY A 24 18.18 6.13 -22.01
CA GLY A 24 17.20 7.09 -21.49
C GLY A 24 15.81 6.48 -21.27
N GLU A 25 14.79 7.25 -21.56
CA GLU A 25 13.39 6.80 -21.47
C GLU A 25 12.99 5.88 -22.62
N GLY A 26 13.73 5.92 -23.74
CA GLY A 26 13.51 5.09 -24.92
C GLY A 26 12.52 5.69 -25.94
N TYR A 27 12.29 7.00 -25.89
CA TYR A 27 11.40 7.69 -26.83
C TYR A 27 11.79 7.46 -28.29
N GLU A 28 13.07 7.51 -28.63
CA GLU A 28 13.55 7.27 -29.99
C GLU A 28 13.16 5.87 -30.49
N GLY A 29 13.28 4.85 -29.61
CA GLY A 29 12.97 3.47 -29.97
C GLY A 29 11.49 3.27 -30.34
N PHE A 30 10.56 3.69 -29.49
CA PHE A 30 9.16 3.49 -29.81
C PHE A 30 8.65 4.46 -30.88
N THR A 31 9.22 5.68 -31.01
CA THR A 31 8.91 6.60 -32.10
C THR A 31 9.29 6.00 -33.45
N SER A 32 10.44 5.33 -33.54
CA SER A 32 10.85 4.62 -34.74
C SER A 32 9.85 3.52 -35.14
N LEU A 33 9.35 2.76 -34.15
CA LEU A 33 8.31 1.75 -34.38
C LEU A 33 6.95 2.37 -34.79
N MET A 34 6.57 3.51 -34.22
CA MET A 34 5.36 4.25 -34.59
C MET A 34 5.40 4.78 -36.04
N HIS A 35 6.58 4.97 -36.61
CA HIS A 35 6.77 5.36 -38.00
C HIS A 35 7.05 4.16 -38.92
N GLY A 36 6.96 2.93 -38.41
CA GLY A 36 7.21 1.73 -39.21
C GLY A 36 8.68 1.50 -39.58
N GLN A 37 9.61 2.13 -38.84
CA GLN A 37 11.05 2.12 -39.15
C GLN A 37 11.79 1.21 -38.12
N ALA A 38 11.40 -0.06 -38.06
CA ALA A 38 12.01 -1.04 -37.14
C ALA A 38 13.53 -1.19 -37.38
N GLU A 39 14.00 -1.00 -38.60
CA GLU A 39 15.42 -1.10 -38.96
C GLU A 39 16.27 -0.06 -38.22
N LYS A 40 15.75 1.12 -37.92
CA LYS A 40 16.46 2.18 -37.17
C LYS A 40 16.78 1.79 -35.71
N LEU A 41 16.12 0.76 -35.17
CA LEU A 41 16.44 0.25 -33.84
C LEU A 41 17.84 -0.34 -33.77
N PHE A 42 18.41 -0.74 -34.90
CA PHE A 42 19.75 -1.29 -35.01
C PHE A 42 20.85 -0.24 -35.14
N ASP A 43 20.48 1.03 -35.35
CA ASP A 43 21.46 2.10 -35.45
C ASP A 43 22.35 2.13 -34.20
N ASN A 44 23.67 2.17 -34.43
CA ASN A 44 24.71 2.11 -33.39
C ASN A 44 24.72 0.83 -32.54
N SER A 45 24.00 -0.24 -32.92
CA SER A 45 24.04 -1.53 -32.22
C SER A 45 25.14 -2.46 -32.78
N LEU A 46 25.58 -3.42 -31.97
CA LEU A 46 26.45 -4.50 -32.42
C LEU A 46 25.81 -5.38 -33.49
N PHE A 47 24.50 -5.35 -33.60
CA PHE A 47 23.70 -6.18 -34.49
C PHE A 47 23.33 -5.48 -35.81
N TYR A 48 23.78 -4.24 -36.06
CA TYR A 48 23.49 -3.47 -37.27
C TYR A 48 23.71 -4.26 -38.54
N ARG A 49 24.72 -5.09 -38.61
CA ARG A 49 25.09 -5.92 -39.77
C ARG A 49 24.04 -7.02 -40.10
N PHE A 50 23.13 -7.29 -39.19
CA PHE A 50 22.12 -8.33 -39.31
C PHE A 50 20.69 -7.77 -39.42
N SER A 51 20.54 -6.47 -39.64
CA SER A 51 19.24 -5.79 -39.76
C SER A 51 18.36 -6.30 -40.92
N ASP A 52 18.97 -6.91 -41.93
CA ASP A 52 18.27 -7.46 -43.10
C ASP A 52 17.64 -8.85 -42.84
N ILE A 53 17.87 -9.44 -41.66
CA ILE A 53 17.40 -10.78 -41.33
C ILE A 53 16.18 -10.65 -40.41
N ASP A 54 14.96 -10.94 -40.92
CA ASP A 54 13.69 -10.81 -40.18
C ASP A 54 13.69 -11.44 -38.78
N TRP A 55 14.24 -12.63 -38.65
CA TRP A 55 14.33 -13.33 -37.37
C TRP A 55 15.22 -12.62 -36.35
N VAL A 56 16.29 -11.98 -36.82
CA VAL A 56 17.16 -11.21 -35.95
C VAL A 56 16.43 -9.95 -35.47
N VAL A 57 15.65 -9.32 -36.34
CA VAL A 57 14.83 -8.15 -36.01
C VAL A 57 13.80 -8.54 -34.92
N ILE A 58 13.07 -9.63 -35.11
CA ILE A 58 12.09 -10.11 -34.13
C ILE A 58 12.75 -10.40 -32.79
N LEU A 59 13.84 -11.13 -32.78
CA LEU A 59 14.56 -11.48 -31.55
C LEU A 59 15.10 -10.25 -30.83
N PHE A 60 15.65 -9.27 -31.59
CA PHE A 60 16.18 -8.04 -31.04
C PHE A 60 15.07 -7.20 -30.39
N VAL A 61 13.89 -7.06 -31.04
CA VAL A 61 12.74 -6.34 -30.50
C VAL A 61 12.24 -7.00 -29.20
N ILE A 62 12.10 -8.32 -29.20
CA ILE A 62 11.69 -9.08 -28.01
C ILE A 62 12.72 -8.95 -26.88
N ALA A 63 14.00 -9.11 -27.18
CA ALA A 63 15.07 -8.99 -26.20
C ALA A 63 15.11 -7.56 -25.58
N THR A 64 15.01 -6.54 -26.42
CA THR A 64 14.99 -5.13 -25.99
C THR A 64 13.82 -4.86 -25.04
N MET A 65 12.65 -5.41 -25.32
CA MET A 65 11.47 -5.36 -24.44
C MET A 65 11.77 -5.91 -23.04
N PHE A 66 12.31 -7.12 -22.95
CA PHE A 66 12.66 -7.74 -21.67
C PHE A 66 13.75 -6.97 -20.92
N PHE A 67 14.81 -6.56 -21.62
CA PHE A 67 15.91 -5.85 -21.00
C PHE A 67 15.54 -4.44 -20.54
N LYS A 68 14.49 -3.81 -21.11
CA LYS A 68 13.98 -2.52 -20.62
C LYS A 68 13.50 -2.61 -19.16
N VAL A 69 12.82 -3.68 -18.80
CA VAL A 69 12.36 -3.91 -17.42
C VAL A 69 13.56 -4.04 -16.47
N ILE A 70 14.58 -4.79 -16.89
CA ILE A 70 15.80 -4.98 -16.10
C ILE A 70 16.59 -3.66 -15.98
N ALA A 71 16.68 -2.87 -17.06
CA ALA A 71 17.36 -1.58 -17.07
C ALA A 71 16.68 -0.58 -16.11
N MET A 72 15.34 -0.51 -16.14
CA MET A 72 14.56 0.32 -15.22
C MET A 72 14.74 -0.12 -13.76
N ALA A 73 14.63 -1.44 -13.49
CA ALA A 73 14.83 -1.99 -12.15
C ALA A 73 16.26 -1.71 -11.62
N SER A 74 17.27 -1.84 -12.48
CA SER A 74 18.68 -1.57 -12.13
C SER A 74 18.89 -0.10 -11.79
N THR A 75 18.29 0.83 -12.54
CA THR A 75 18.34 2.28 -12.28
C THR A 75 17.76 2.61 -10.91
N ASN A 76 16.57 2.11 -10.61
CA ASN A 76 15.89 2.35 -9.34
C ASN A 76 16.63 1.71 -8.16
N ALA A 77 17.14 0.47 -8.32
CA ALA A 77 17.91 -0.23 -7.28
C ALA A 77 19.25 0.45 -6.99
N ALA A 78 19.85 1.09 -7.99
CA ALA A 78 21.07 1.89 -7.85
C ALA A 78 20.85 3.23 -7.11
N GLY A 79 19.59 3.64 -6.89
CA GLY A 79 19.22 4.90 -6.26
C GLY A 79 18.98 6.03 -7.26
N GLY A 80 18.84 5.71 -8.54
CA GLY A 80 18.36 6.64 -9.56
C GLY A 80 16.86 6.91 -9.39
N VAL A 81 16.42 8.06 -9.87
CA VAL A 81 15.00 8.41 -9.93
C VAL A 81 14.50 8.02 -11.33
N GLY A 82 13.63 7.02 -11.40
CA GLY A 82 13.03 6.55 -12.65
C GLY A 82 11.52 6.43 -12.52
N GLY A 83 10.78 7.02 -13.48
CA GLY A 83 9.34 6.83 -13.61
C GLY A 83 9.00 5.49 -14.27
N THR A 84 7.77 5.02 -14.08
CA THR A 84 7.26 3.80 -14.74
C THR A 84 6.46 4.10 -16.00
N PHE A 85 6.09 5.35 -16.21
CA PHE A 85 5.24 5.80 -17.31
C PHE A 85 5.89 5.54 -18.70
N ALA A 86 7.03 6.18 -18.98
CA ALA A 86 7.71 6.02 -20.27
C ALA A 86 8.20 4.58 -20.52
N PRO A 87 8.76 3.85 -19.52
CA PRO A 87 9.05 2.43 -19.67
C PRO A 87 7.84 1.56 -19.99
N SER A 88 6.64 1.86 -19.47
CA SER A 88 5.43 1.09 -19.80
C SER A 88 5.01 1.31 -21.26
N LEU A 89 5.09 2.53 -21.76
CA LEU A 89 4.86 2.84 -23.18
C LEU A 89 5.86 2.11 -24.07
N PHE A 90 7.13 2.13 -23.69
CA PHE A 90 8.20 1.43 -24.43
C PHE A 90 7.92 -0.08 -24.50
N VAL A 91 7.69 -0.72 -23.37
CA VAL A 91 7.40 -2.15 -23.32
C VAL A 91 6.14 -2.47 -24.13
N GLY A 92 5.10 -1.62 -24.04
CA GLY A 92 3.88 -1.77 -24.85
C GLY A 92 4.14 -1.67 -26.35
N ALA A 93 4.90 -0.68 -26.78
CA ALA A 93 5.28 -0.49 -28.18
C ALA A 93 6.01 -1.72 -28.74
N PHE A 94 7.02 -2.17 -28.00
CA PHE A 94 7.83 -3.33 -28.40
C PHE A 94 7.02 -4.63 -28.35
N THR A 95 6.09 -4.79 -27.40
CA THR A 95 5.15 -5.93 -27.36
C THR A 95 4.26 -5.95 -28.60
N GLY A 96 3.62 -4.83 -28.92
CA GLY A 96 2.76 -4.72 -30.10
C GLY A 96 3.53 -4.99 -31.40
N ALA A 97 4.70 -4.35 -31.55
CA ALA A 97 5.57 -4.56 -32.70
C ALA A 97 6.02 -6.03 -32.82
N SER A 98 6.40 -6.66 -31.72
CA SER A 98 6.79 -8.09 -31.70
C SER A 98 5.67 -9.00 -32.19
N ILE A 99 4.43 -8.76 -31.74
CA ILE A 99 3.26 -9.52 -32.17
C ILE A 99 3.02 -9.34 -33.68
N ALA A 100 3.07 -8.12 -34.19
CA ALA A 100 2.89 -7.86 -35.61
C ALA A 100 3.98 -8.54 -36.45
N LEU A 101 5.24 -8.41 -36.06
CA LEU A 101 6.36 -9.05 -36.75
C LEU A 101 6.23 -10.58 -36.74
N LEU A 102 5.83 -11.17 -35.62
CA LEU A 102 5.58 -12.62 -35.53
C LEU A 102 4.41 -13.06 -36.42
N CYS A 103 3.30 -12.32 -36.41
CA CYS A 103 2.15 -12.61 -37.28
C CYS A 103 2.54 -12.56 -38.77
N ASN A 104 3.32 -11.56 -39.16
CA ASN A 104 3.78 -11.42 -40.53
C ASN A 104 4.74 -12.55 -40.92
N ALA A 105 5.66 -12.93 -39.99
CA ALA A 105 6.64 -13.97 -40.26
C ALA A 105 6.06 -15.41 -40.29
N PHE A 106 5.04 -15.71 -39.48
CA PHE A 106 4.47 -17.06 -39.38
C PHE A 106 3.23 -17.29 -40.23
N PHE A 107 2.42 -16.24 -40.43
CA PHE A 107 1.09 -16.38 -41.04
C PHE A 107 0.94 -15.58 -42.35
N ASP A 108 1.95 -14.80 -42.78
CA ASP A 108 1.89 -13.90 -43.94
C ASP A 108 0.65 -12.99 -43.94
N TRP A 109 0.26 -12.48 -42.75
CA TRP A 109 -0.98 -11.68 -42.62
C TRP A 109 -0.85 -10.23 -43.02
N ASP A 110 0.34 -9.72 -43.27
CA ASP A 110 0.65 -8.33 -43.62
C ASP A 110 -0.03 -7.32 -42.67
N VAL A 111 0.05 -7.58 -41.35
CA VAL A 111 -0.51 -6.68 -40.35
C VAL A 111 0.38 -5.46 -40.12
N SER A 112 -0.24 -4.30 -39.95
CA SER A 112 0.48 -3.04 -39.73
C SER A 112 1.23 -3.03 -38.38
N ILE A 113 2.57 -2.98 -38.42
CA ILE A 113 3.43 -2.87 -37.25
C ILE A 113 3.08 -1.60 -36.47
N VAL A 114 2.82 -0.49 -37.13
CA VAL A 114 2.43 0.79 -36.54
C VAL A 114 1.17 0.66 -35.68
N SER A 115 0.12 0.05 -36.26
CA SER A 115 -1.15 -0.12 -35.55
C SER A 115 -1.01 -1.01 -34.31
N PHE A 116 -0.29 -2.11 -34.43
CA PHE A 116 -0.02 -3.01 -33.31
C PHE A 116 0.86 -2.37 -32.24
N THR A 117 1.86 -1.56 -32.62
CA THR A 117 2.68 -0.77 -31.71
C THR A 117 1.81 0.14 -30.84
N LEU A 118 0.93 0.94 -31.45
CA LEU A 118 0.02 1.86 -30.76
C LEU A 118 -0.94 1.12 -29.83
N VAL A 119 -1.54 0.04 -30.29
CA VAL A 119 -2.47 -0.78 -29.50
C VAL A 119 -1.74 -1.44 -28.34
N GLY A 120 -0.52 -1.92 -28.54
CA GLY A 120 0.33 -2.48 -27.49
C GLY A 120 0.70 -1.45 -26.42
N MET A 121 1.03 -0.21 -26.82
CA MET A 121 1.28 0.90 -25.89
C MET A 121 0.07 1.15 -24.99
N ALA A 122 -1.13 1.25 -25.56
CA ALA A 122 -2.35 1.47 -24.80
C ALA A 122 -2.64 0.30 -23.83
N GLY A 123 -2.44 -0.94 -24.27
CA GLY A 123 -2.67 -2.13 -23.45
C GLY A 123 -1.76 -2.18 -22.23
N VAL A 124 -0.45 -2.12 -22.43
CA VAL A 124 0.51 -2.22 -21.30
C VAL A 124 0.38 -1.04 -20.36
N MET A 125 0.22 0.18 -20.88
CA MET A 125 0.01 1.36 -20.05
C MET A 125 -1.26 1.24 -19.21
N SER A 126 -2.37 0.78 -19.81
CA SER A 126 -3.64 0.60 -19.11
C SER A 126 -3.54 -0.35 -17.93
N GLY A 127 -2.89 -1.50 -18.10
CA GLY A 127 -2.66 -2.47 -17.03
C GLY A 127 -1.75 -1.90 -15.94
N VAL A 128 -0.51 -1.51 -16.31
CA VAL A 128 0.52 -1.07 -15.35
C VAL A 128 0.10 0.15 -14.54
N MET A 129 -0.52 1.15 -15.18
CA MET A 129 -0.92 2.41 -14.54
C MET A 129 -2.32 2.36 -13.94
N LYS A 130 -3.11 1.34 -14.25
CA LYS A 130 -4.53 1.23 -13.89
C LYS A 130 -5.37 2.43 -14.35
N ALA A 131 -5.04 2.98 -15.52
CA ALA A 131 -5.64 4.19 -16.07
C ALA A 131 -6.06 3.99 -17.54
N PRO A 132 -7.12 3.19 -17.82
CA PRO A 132 -7.54 2.87 -19.19
C PRO A 132 -7.92 4.08 -20.02
N LEU A 133 -8.66 5.04 -19.47
CA LEU A 133 -9.04 6.25 -20.20
C LEU A 133 -7.82 7.08 -20.58
N THR A 134 -6.89 7.26 -19.65
CA THR A 134 -5.64 8.00 -19.90
C THR A 134 -4.84 7.34 -21.02
N SER A 135 -4.72 6.01 -21.01
CA SER A 135 -3.96 5.28 -22.04
C SER A 135 -4.62 5.41 -23.42
N ILE A 136 -5.95 5.30 -23.49
CA ILE A 136 -6.69 5.42 -24.76
C ILE A 136 -6.49 6.81 -25.39
N PHE A 137 -6.77 7.88 -24.61
CA PHE A 137 -6.69 9.23 -25.12
C PHE A 137 -5.26 9.66 -25.42
N LEU A 138 -4.31 9.29 -24.58
CA LEU A 138 -2.90 9.59 -24.81
C LEU A 138 -2.39 8.98 -26.12
N ILE A 139 -2.69 7.70 -26.38
CA ILE A 139 -2.22 7.04 -27.59
C ILE A 139 -2.97 7.53 -28.83
N ALA A 140 -4.26 7.84 -28.70
CA ALA A 140 -5.01 8.49 -29.79
C ALA A 140 -4.40 9.84 -30.17
N GLU A 141 -4.00 10.65 -29.20
CA GLU A 141 -3.34 11.93 -29.42
C GLU A 141 -1.94 11.77 -30.03
N LEU A 142 -1.14 10.84 -29.53
CA LEU A 142 0.20 10.53 -30.05
C LEU A 142 0.15 10.02 -31.51
N SER A 143 -0.91 9.33 -31.89
CA SER A 143 -1.09 8.83 -33.27
C SER A 143 -1.62 9.87 -34.24
N ASN A 144 -1.86 11.10 -33.80
CA ASN A 144 -2.48 12.19 -34.59
C ASN A 144 -3.83 11.79 -35.23
N GLY A 145 -4.57 10.86 -34.60
CA GLY A 145 -5.86 10.45 -35.16
C GLY A 145 -6.62 9.44 -34.29
N TYR A 146 -7.93 9.45 -34.46
CA TYR A 146 -8.84 8.56 -33.74
C TYR A 146 -9.21 7.28 -34.52
N GLY A 147 -8.48 6.99 -35.61
CA GLY A 147 -8.78 5.83 -36.48
C GLY A 147 -8.65 4.48 -35.75
N LEU A 148 -7.78 4.40 -34.76
CA LEU A 148 -7.58 3.20 -33.92
C LEU A 148 -8.34 3.24 -32.60
N PHE A 149 -9.29 4.17 -32.41
CA PHE A 149 -9.94 4.40 -31.12
C PHE A 149 -10.65 3.15 -30.57
N ILE A 150 -11.36 2.41 -31.42
CA ILE A 150 -12.05 1.17 -31.02
C ILE A 150 -11.05 0.07 -30.61
N PRO A 151 -10.01 -0.27 -31.41
CA PRO A 151 -8.96 -1.20 -30.97
C PRO A 151 -8.28 -0.78 -29.67
N LEU A 152 -7.98 0.51 -29.50
CA LEU A 152 -7.38 1.04 -28.26
C LEU A 152 -8.29 0.83 -27.04
N MET A 153 -9.60 1.11 -27.19
CA MET A 153 -10.59 0.88 -26.12
C MET A 153 -10.66 -0.60 -25.73
N ILE A 154 -10.80 -1.49 -26.69
CA ILE A 154 -10.93 -2.93 -26.44
C ILE A 154 -9.68 -3.44 -25.70
N THR A 155 -8.50 -3.13 -26.23
CA THR A 155 -7.24 -3.62 -25.66
C THR A 155 -6.98 -3.02 -24.28
N ALA A 156 -7.21 -1.72 -24.09
CA ALA A 156 -7.02 -1.07 -22.81
C ALA A 156 -7.98 -1.60 -21.73
N CYS A 157 -9.26 -1.81 -22.07
CA CYS A 157 -10.25 -2.36 -21.13
C CYS A 157 -9.95 -3.81 -20.75
N ILE A 158 -9.59 -4.66 -21.72
CA ILE A 158 -9.24 -6.06 -21.46
C ILE A 158 -7.98 -6.13 -20.60
N SER A 159 -6.93 -5.37 -20.95
CA SER A 159 -5.69 -5.35 -20.20
C SER A 159 -5.92 -4.89 -18.75
N PHE A 160 -6.69 -3.81 -18.56
CA PHE A 160 -7.07 -3.35 -17.24
C PHE A 160 -7.85 -4.42 -16.45
N ALA A 161 -8.82 -5.06 -17.06
CA ALA A 161 -9.65 -6.07 -16.39
C ALA A 161 -8.82 -7.29 -15.95
N VAL A 162 -7.94 -7.77 -16.82
CA VAL A 162 -7.04 -8.91 -16.52
C VAL A 162 -6.08 -8.55 -15.40
N ASP A 163 -5.44 -7.38 -15.48
CA ASP A 163 -4.49 -6.93 -14.46
C ASP A 163 -5.18 -6.68 -13.11
N TYR A 164 -6.37 -6.07 -13.11
CA TYR A 164 -7.17 -5.85 -11.90
C TYR A 164 -7.57 -7.16 -11.23
N TYR A 165 -7.85 -8.21 -12.01
CA TYR A 165 -8.18 -9.53 -11.48
C TYR A 165 -6.96 -10.21 -10.84
N LEU A 166 -5.77 -10.03 -11.41
CA LEU A 166 -4.53 -10.63 -10.91
C LEU A 166 -3.94 -9.87 -9.71
N ASP A 167 -3.93 -8.54 -9.77
CA ASP A 167 -3.43 -7.66 -8.71
C ASP A 167 -4.29 -6.38 -8.67
N PRO A 168 -5.26 -6.27 -7.74
CA PRO A 168 -6.15 -5.11 -7.67
C PRO A 168 -5.42 -3.80 -7.33
N ASP A 169 -4.21 -3.87 -6.77
CA ASP A 169 -3.43 -2.69 -6.42
C ASP A 169 -2.63 -2.15 -7.62
N SER A 170 -2.56 -0.83 -7.74
CA SER A 170 -1.58 -0.23 -8.65
C SER A 170 -0.17 -0.27 -8.02
N ILE A 171 0.86 -0.12 -8.85
CA ILE A 171 2.25 -0.01 -8.38
C ILE A 171 2.44 1.12 -7.36
N TYR A 172 1.62 2.17 -7.40
CA TYR A 172 1.65 3.31 -6.47
C TYR A 172 0.93 3.01 -5.16
N THR A 173 -0.23 2.36 -5.23
CA THR A 173 -1.06 2.09 -4.05
C THR A 173 -0.58 0.89 -3.25
N LYS A 174 0.10 -0.07 -3.89
CA LYS A 174 0.63 -1.28 -3.24
C LYS A 174 1.58 -0.97 -2.09
N GLN A 175 2.48 0.00 -2.25
CA GLN A 175 3.38 0.40 -1.17
C GLN A 175 2.65 1.08 -0.01
N LEU A 176 1.64 1.91 -0.31
CA LEU A 176 0.81 2.56 0.71
C LEU A 176 -0.01 1.54 1.48
N ARG A 177 -0.56 0.52 0.79
CA ARG A 177 -1.26 -0.58 1.44
C ARG A 177 -0.35 -1.37 2.38
N LEU A 178 0.87 -1.71 1.96
CA LEU A 178 1.84 -2.44 2.80
C LEU A 178 2.26 -1.65 4.05
N ARG A 179 2.20 -0.32 4.01
CA ARG A 179 2.45 0.57 5.15
C ARG A 179 1.20 0.83 6.00
N GLY A 180 0.03 0.37 5.56
CA GLY A 180 -1.25 0.69 6.21
C GLY A 180 -1.69 2.14 6.02
N GLU A 181 -1.09 2.87 5.07
CA GLU A 181 -1.34 4.28 4.77
C GLU A 181 -2.29 4.46 3.58
N LEU A 182 -2.82 3.38 3.01
CA LEU A 182 -3.71 3.46 1.86
C LEU A 182 -5.08 3.98 2.29
N LEU A 183 -5.40 5.18 1.88
CA LEU A 183 -6.73 5.75 1.97
C LEU A 183 -7.60 5.13 0.87
N THR A 184 -8.42 4.15 1.22
CA THR A 184 -9.42 3.58 0.30
C THR A 184 -10.62 4.51 0.17
N HIS A 185 -11.43 4.32 -0.89
CA HIS A 185 -12.69 5.06 -1.07
C HIS A 185 -13.73 4.82 0.04
N ASP A 186 -13.50 3.83 0.92
CA ASP A 186 -14.21 3.70 2.18
C ASP A 186 -13.76 4.83 3.11
N LYS A 187 -14.54 5.91 3.14
CA LYS A 187 -14.32 7.06 4.03
C LYS A 187 -14.12 6.61 5.48
N ASP A 188 -14.79 5.54 5.87
CA ASP A 188 -14.73 5.00 7.23
C ASP A 188 -13.35 4.43 7.60
N GLN A 189 -12.67 3.72 6.68
CA GLN A 189 -11.34 3.19 6.94
C GLN A 189 -10.24 4.27 6.86
N SER A 190 -10.44 5.29 6.01
CA SER A 190 -9.49 6.38 5.81
C SER A 190 -9.29 7.22 7.06
N VAL A 191 -10.35 7.44 7.84
CA VAL A 191 -10.30 8.28 9.05
C VAL A 191 -9.47 7.62 10.16
N PHE A 192 -9.49 6.28 10.28
CA PHE A 192 -8.72 5.58 11.31
C PHE A 192 -7.20 5.71 11.14
N VAL A 193 -6.71 5.97 9.93
CA VAL A 193 -5.28 6.16 9.66
C VAL A 193 -4.74 7.45 10.30
N PHE A 194 -5.60 8.46 10.46
CA PHE A 194 -5.23 9.74 11.07
C PHE A 194 -5.35 9.75 12.59
N LEU A 195 -6.01 8.74 13.19
CA LEU A 195 -6.17 8.64 14.62
C LEU A 195 -4.91 8.02 15.26
N LYS A 196 -4.31 8.74 16.19
CA LYS A 196 -3.19 8.24 16.99
C LYS A 196 -3.68 7.73 18.32
N LEU A 197 -3.22 6.54 18.70
CA LEU A 197 -3.59 5.89 19.96
C LEU A 197 -3.27 6.77 21.18
N ASP A 198 -2.12 7.45 21.15
CA ASP A 198 -1.65 8.30 22.26
C ASP A 198 -2.59 9.50 22.51
N GLU A 199 -3.24 10.02 21.46
CA GLU A 199 -4.19 11.15 21.59
C GLU A 199 -5.56 10.70 22.11
N LEU A 200 -5.86 9.39 21.99
CA LEU A 200 -7.12 8.78 22.42
C LEU A 200 -7.02 8.19 23.82
N MET A 201 -5.81 7.97 24.32
CA MET A 201 -5.58 7.36 25.62
C MET A 201 -6.02 8.30 26.75
N GLU A 202 -6.82 7.76 27.67
CA GLU A 202 -7.28 8.41 28.88
C GLU A 202 -6.43 7.97 30.06
N THR A 203 -5.78 8.90 30.75
CA THR A 203 -4.85 8.61 31.85
C THR A 203 -5.41 9.03 33.23
N ASP A 204 -6.59 9.63 33.26
CA ASP A 204 -7.26 10.11 34.48
C ASP A 204 -7.99 8.98 35.21
N PHE A 205 -7.23 7.95 35.60
CA PHE A 205 -7.74 6.81 36.38
C PHE A 205 -6.92 6.63 37.64
N LEU A 206 -7.60 6.43 38.77
CA LEU A 206 -6.94 6.13 40.03
C LEU A 206 -6.43 4.68 39.98
N ARG A 207 -5.12 4.53 40.23
CA ARG A 207 -4.44 3.23 40.23
C ARG A 207 -4.55 2.60 41.62
N ILE A 208 -4.97 1.35 41.67
CA ILE A 208 -5.07 0.55 42.90
C ILE A 208 -3.88 -0.38 42.98
N ARG A 209 -3.31 -0.52 44.16
CA ARG A 209 -2.23 -1.50 44.40
C ARG A 209 -2.82 -2.82 44.88
N GLU A 210 -2.15 -3.93 44.56
CA GLU A 210 -2.59 -5.27 44.90
C GLU A 210 -2.74 -5.53 46.41
N ASN A 211 -1.99 -4.79 47.25
CA ASN A 211 -2.00 -4.92 48.70
C ASN A 211 -3.10 -4.12 49.41
N PHE A 212 -3.96 -3.45 48.67
CA PHE A 212 -5.08 -2.67 49.20
C PHE A 212 -6.20 -3.61 49.70
N THR A 213 -6.95 -3.13 50.69
CA THR A 213 -8.16 -3.76 51.18
C THR A 213 -9.40 -3.02 50.62
N LEU A 214 -10.58 -3.65 50.75
CA LEU A 214 -11.86 -3.01 50.35
C LEU A 214 -12.03 -1.67 51.10
N GLY A 215 -11.64 -1.58 52.39
CA GLY A 215 -11.74 -0.34 53.15
C GLY A 215 -10.90 0.80 52.58
N ASP A 216 -9.70 0.53 52.10
CA ASP A 216 -8.83 1.52 51.47
C ASP A 216 -9.44 2.06 50.17
N ILE A 217 -10.08 1.17 49.42
CA ILE A 217 -10.68 1.53 48.11
C ILE A 217 -11.96 2.32 48.29
N VAL A 218 -12.79 2.01 49.26
CA VAL A 218 -14.02 2.79 49.54
C VAL A 218 -13.68 4.27 49.73
N HIS A 219 -12.56 4.57 50.39
CA HIS A 219 -12.09 5.94 50.57
C HIS A 219 -11.63 6.59 49.23
N ILE A 220 -10.94 5.82 48.40
CA ILE A 220 -10.47 6.26 47.06
C ILE A 220 -11.66 6.50 46.13
N ILE A 221 -12.67 5.61 46.11
CA ILE A 221 -13.87 5.71 45.27
C ILE A 221 -14.67 6.99 45.56
N SER A 222 -14.67 7.44 46.85
CA SER A 222 -15.41 8.67 47.20
C SER A 222 -14.89 9.91 46.47
N THR A 223 -13.66 9.91 46.00
CA THR A 223 -13.01 10.99 45.24
C THR A 223 -12.85 10.69 43.76
N ALA A 224 -13.14 9.47 43.35
CA ALA A 224 -12.95 9.02 41.98
C ALA A 224 -14.03 9.58 41.04
N ARG A 225 -13.62 9.94 39.83
CA ARG A 225 -14.53 10.38 38.76
C ARG A 225 -14.87 9.25 37.77
N ARG A 226 -14.25 8.10 37.94
CA ARG A 226 -14.31 6.97 37.01
C ARG A 226 -14.81 5.72 37.74
N ASN A 227 -15.49 4.84 37.02
CA ASN A 227 -16.11 3.63 37.59
C ASN A 227 -15.25 2.38 37.36
N ILE A 228 -14.06 2.50 36.77
CA ILE A 228 -13.12 1.41 36.54
C ILE A 228 -11.75 1.80 37.08
N PHE A 229 -11.08 0.84 37.69
CA PHE A 229 -9.81 1.05 38.38
C PHE A 229 -8.80 -0.02 37.95
N PRO A 230 -7.61 0.35 37.43
CA PRO A 230 -6.56 -0.60 37.15
C PRO A 230 -5.87 -1.03 38.46
N VAL A 231 -5.68 -2.33 38.62
CA VAL A 231 -4.88 -2.91 39.71
C VAL A 231 -3.49 -3.18 39.18
N ILE A 232 -2.49 -2.60 39.84
CA ILE A 232 -1.09 -2.69 39.44
C ILE A 232 -0.22 -3.23 40.58
N ASP A 233 0.88 -3.88 40.21
CA ASP A 233 1.93 -4.25 41.13
C ASP A 233 2.85 -3.07 41.50
N ASN A 234 3.89 -3.32 42.31
CA ASN A 234 4.88 -2.31 42.70
C ASN A 234 5.76 -1.84 41.54
N PHE A 235 5.80 -2.57 40.43
CA PHE A 235 6.57 -2.24 39.22
C PHE A 235 5.70 -1.54 38.13
N GLY A 236 4.39 -1.44 38.39
CA GLY A 236 3.44 -0.82 37.48
C GLY A 236 2.82 -1.77 36.45
N HIS A 237 3.03 -3.09 36.57
CA HIS A 237 2.41 -4.06 35.68
C HIS A 237 0.91 -4.17 35.96
N LEU A 238 0.11 -4.32 34.94
CA LEU A 238 -1.32 -4.50 35.07
C LEU A 238 -1.63 -5.94 35.51
N LEU A 239 -2.17 -6.08 36.71
CA LEU A 239 -2.62 -7.36 37.25
C LEU A 239 -4.07 -7.66 36.89
N GLY A 240 -4.93 -6.65 36.90
CA GLY A 240 -6.34 -6.77 36.59
C GLY A 240 -7.05 -5.42 36.65
N ILE A 241 -8.35 -5.45 36.60
CA ILE A 241 -9.21 -4.27 36.73
C ILE A 241 -10.29 -4.55 37.77
N ILE A 242 -10.82 -3.50 38.38
CA ILE A 242 -11.97 -3.54 39.29
C ILE A 242 -12.99 -2.58 38.71
N GLN A 243 -14.25 -3.01 38.67
CA GLN A 243 -15.36 -2.16 38.31
C GLN A 243 -16.12 -1.76 39.58
N LEU A 244 -16.62 -0.54 39.64
CA LEU A 244 -17.38 -0.04 40.78
C LEU A 244 -18.62 -0.93 41.05
N ASP A 245 -19.20 -1.50 40.00
CA ASP A 245 -20.37 -2.37 40.12
C ASP A 245 -20.07 -3.66 40.89
N ASP A 246 -18.85 -4.20 40.76
CA ASP A 246 -18.41 -5.41 41.48
C ASP A 246 -18.23 -5.16 42.97
N LEU A 247 -17.98 -3.90 43.37
CA LEU A 247 -17.80 -3.51 44.77
C LEU A 247 -19.10 -3.10 45.46
N ARG A 248 -20.16 -2.78 44.65
CA ARG A 248 -21.37 -2.09 45.12
C ARG A 248 -22.09 -2.78 46.28
N GLU A 249 -22.15 -4.10 46.29
CA GLU A 249 -22.81 -4.85 47.35
C GLU A 249 -22.06 -4.81 48.66
N ASP A 250 -20.71 -4.79 48.65
CA ASP A 250 -19.88 -4.99 49.81
C ASP A 250 -19.27 -3.70 50.35
N MET A 251 -19.19 -2.64 49.53
CA MET A 251 -18.59 -1.34 49.92
C MET A 251 -19.30 -0.66 51.08
N PHE A 252 -20.55 -1.01 51.36
CA PHE A 252 -21.32 -0.47 52.49
C PHE A 252 -21.27 -1.35 53.74
N LYS A 253 -20.68 -2.57 53.66
CA LYS A 253 -20.58 -3.53 54.75
C LYS A 253 -19.24 -3.39 55.44
N ARG A 254 -19.18 -2.70 56.58
CA ARG A 254 -17.93 -2.47 57.33
C ARG A 254 -17.22 -3.76 57.70
N GLU A 255 -17.93 -4.85 57.89
CA GLU A 255 -17.39 -6.18 58.20
C GLU A 255 -16.47 -6.71 57.09
N LYS A 256 -16.66 -6.27 55.85
CA LYS A 256 -15.89 -6.68 54.69
C LYS A 256 -14.70 -5.78 54.33
N TYR A 257 -14.49 -4.70 55.10
CA TYR A 257 -13.42 -3.74 54.81
C TYR A 257 -12.01 -4.35 54.90
N GLY A 258 -11.85 -5.44 55.64
CA GLY A 258 -10.59 -6.19 55.73
C GLY A 258 -10.32 -7.15 54.55
N HIS A 259 -11.28 -7.35 53.64
CA HIS A 259 -11.07 -8.25 52.52
C HIS A 259 -10.03 -7.69 51.54
N PRO A 260 -9.12 -8.55 51.04
CA PRO A 260 -8.13 -8.12 50.07
C PRO A 260 -8.80 -7.78 48.75
N ILE A 261 -8.26 -6.79 48.04
CA ILE A 261 -8.83 -6.32 46.81
C ILE A 261 -8.71 -7.32 45.64
N SER A 262 -7.80 -8.29 45.77
CA SER A 262 -7.68 -9.42 44.83
C SER A 262 -8.98 -10.22 44.67
N ASP A 263 -9.85 -10.24 45.67
CA ASP A 263 -11.12 -10.97 45.62
C ASP A 263 -12.17 -10.31 44.69
N TYR A 264 -11.99 -9.03 44.41
CA TYR A 264 -12.85 -8.22 43.54
C TYR A 264 -12.20 -7.90 42.20
N MET A 265 -10.96 -8.34 41.98
CA MET A 265 -10.23 -8.08 40.75
C MET A 265 -10.62 -9.07 39.67
N ILE A 266 -10.94 -8.55 38.50
CA ILE A 266 -11.21 -9.34 37.30
C ILE A 266 -10.12 -9.13 36.26
N GLN A 267 -9.91 -10.13 35.42
CA GLN A 267 -9.04 -9.94 34.25
C GLN A 267 -9.77 -9.10 33.20
N PRO A 268 -9.10 -8.12 32.59
CA PRO A 268 -9.71 -7.37 31.51
C PRO A 268 -10.01 -8.32 30.35
N PRO A 269 -11.11 -8.11 29.59
CA PRO A 269 -11.49 -8.98 28.49
C PRO A 269 -10.45 -9.01 27.37
N ASP A 270 -9.66 -7.95 27.22
CA ASP A 270 -8.49 -7.84 26.35
C ASP A 270 -7.62 -6.66 26.81
N LYS A 271 -6.43 -6.52 26.19
CA LYS A 271 -5.50 -5.41 26.42
C LYS A 271 -5.08 -4.81 25.08
N ILE A 272 -4.80 -3.51 25.07
CA ILE A 272 -4.31 -2.78 23.89
C ILE A 272 -2.80 -2.54 24.11
N LEU A 273 -1.99 -2.81 23.09
CA LEU A 273 -0.58 -2.47 23.09
C LEU A 273 -0.39 -1.00 22.68
N GLU A 274 0.61 -0.34 23.27
CA GLU A 274 0.94 1.09 23.07
C GLU A 274 0.99 1.55 21.62
N HIS A 275 1.42 0.67 20.69
CA HIS A 275 1.56 1.01 19.26
C HIS A 275 0.62 0.17 18.37
N GLU A 276 -0.46 -0.33 18.92
CA GLU A 276 -1.43 -1.11 18.16
C GLU A 276 -2.22 -0.22 17.20
N ALA A 277 -2.51 -0.74 15.99
CA ALA A 277 -3.29 -0.02 15.00
C ALA A 277 -4.75 0.19 15.48
N ILE A 278 -5.30 1.38 15.25
CA ILE A 278 -6.66 1.73 15.70
C ILE A 278 -7.72 0.75 15.16
N GLN A 279 -7.55 0.24 13.93
CA GLN A 279 -8.47 -0.74 13.35
C GLN A 279 -8.51 -2.04 14.20
N SER A 280 -7.35 -2.52 14.65
CA SER A 280 -7.26 -3.68 15.54
C SER A 280 -7.94 -3.41 16.89
N VAL A 281 -7.76 -2.19 17.42
CA VAL A 281 -8.41 -1.78 18.67
C VAL A 281 -9.92 -1.74 18.55
N VAL A 282 -10.44 -1.20 17.43
CA VAL A 282 -11.89 -1.20 17.16
C VAL A 282 -12.43 -2.62 17.06
N GLN A 283 -11.73 -3.52 16.37
CA GLN A 283 -12.11 -4.92 16.27
C GLN A 283 -12.16 -5.61 17.65
N LYS A 284 -11.18 -5.34 18.53
CA LYS A 284 -11.19 -5.85 19.91
C LYS A 284 -12.41 -5.38 20.70
N PHE A 285 -12.85 -4.12 20.53
CA PHE A 285 -14.07 -3.62 21.16
C PHE A 285 -15.34 -4.34 20.68
N GLU A 286 -15.38 -4.70 19.40
CA GLU A 286 -16.51 -5.43 18.81
C GLU A 286 -16.51 -6.89 19.23
N ASP A 287 -15.39 -7.59 19.12
CA ASP A 287 -15.27 -9.01 19.46
C ASP A 287 -15.51 -9.28 20.94
N LYS A 288 -15.06 -8.38 21.82
CA LYS A 288 -15.19 -8.53 23.29
C LYS A 288 -16.42 -7.86 23.88
N HIS A 289 -17.22 -7.17 23.06
CA HIS A 289 -18.44 -6.46 23.51
C HIS A 289 -18.20 -5.55 24.72
N THR A 290 -17.05 -4.89 24.77
CA THR A 290 -16.65 -4.02 25.88
C THR A 290 -16.62 -2.56 25.48
N TRP A 291 -16.73 -1.67 26.47
CA TRP A 291 -16.71 -0.22 26.24
C TRP A 291 -15.36 0.42 26.56
N MET A 292 -14.50 -0.26 27.30
CA MET A 292 -13.22 0.26 27.77
C MET A 292 -12.20 -0.86 27.88
N LEU A 293 -10.99 -0.61 27.38
CA LEU A 293 -9.87 -1.56 27.47
C LEU A 293 -8.62 -0.84 28.00
N PRO A 294 -7.82 -1.53 28.82
CA PRO A 294 -6.55 -0.99 29.32
C PRO A 294 -5.47 -1.02 28.24
N VAL A 295 -4.64 0.02 28.22
CA VAL A 295 -3.45 0.14 27.38
C VAL A 295 -2.23 -0.24 28.21
N VAL A 296 -1.37 -1.08 27.63
CA VAL A 296 -0.13 -1.54 28.26
C VAL A 296 1.05 -1.41 27.29
N ASP A 297 2.25 -1.25 27.86
CA ASP A 297 3.50 -1.33 27.09
C ASP A 297 3.91 -2.80 26.81
N LYS A 298 5.04 -2.99 26.13
CA LYS A 298 5.59 -4.33 25.82
C LYS A 298 5.95 -5.15 27.06
N GLN A 299 6.14 -4.50 28.21
CA GLN A 299 6.43 -5.11 29.50
C GLN A 299 5.17 -5.32 30.36
N ASN A 300 3.96 -5.14 29.79
CA ASN A 300 2.68 -5.20 30.48
C ASN A 300 2.51 -4.13 31.60
N ARG A 301 3.22 -2.98 31.51
CA ARG A 301 2.99 -1.86 32.42
C ARG A 301 1.77 -1.08 31.98
N TYR A 302 0.94 -0.71 32.93
CA TYR A 302 -0.27 0.06 32.69
C TYR A 302 0.05 1.50 32.27
N MET A 303 -0.52 1.95 31.16
CA MET A 303 -0.36 3.30 30.62
C MET A 303 -1.63 4.14 30.76
N GLY A 304 -2.79 3.58 30.48
CA GLY A 304 -4.08 4.26 30.50
C GLY A 304 -5.21 3.35 30.07
N PHE A 305 -6.34 3.94 29.73
CA PHE A 305 -7.47 3.25 29.12
C PHE A 305 -7.85 3.93 27.80
N ILE A 306 -8.48 3.16 26.92
CA ILE A 306 -9.17 3.69 25.76
C ILE A 306 -10.63 3.27 25.85
N SER A 307 -11.53 4.23 25.58
CA SER A 307 -12.97 3.98 25.50
C SER A 307 -13.45 3.97 24.04
N LYS A 308 -14.43 3.10 23.74
CA LYS A 308 -15.10 3.06 22.42
C LYS A 308 -15.70 4.43 22.05
N SER A 309 -16.24 5.15 23.04
CA SER A 309 -16.80 6.48 22.84
C SER A 309 -15.75 7.52 22.45
N ARG A 310 -14.54 7.45 23.00
CA ARG A 310 -13.46 8.36 22.66
C ARG A 310 -13.02 8.18 21.20
N ILE A 311 -12.87 6.92 20.76
CA ILE A 311 -12.56 6.61 19.36
C ILE A 311 -13.67 7.13 18.44
N LEU A 312 -14.94 6.86 18.76
CA LEU A 312 -16.08 7.31 17.94
C LEU A 312 -16.21 8.83 17.87
N ASN A 313 -15.92 9.55 18.96
CA ASN A 313 -15.95 11.00 18.95
C ASN A 313 -14.81 11.59 18.11
N ALA A 314 -13.60 11.07 18.23
CA ALA A 314 -12.47 11.50 17.40
C ALA A 314 -12.70 11.16 15.91
N TYR A 315 -13.25 10.00 15.62
CA TYR A 315 -13.68 9.61 14.29
C TYR A 315 -14.69 10.61 13.70
N ARG A 316 -15.74 10.95 14.44
CA ARG A 316 -16.74 11.94 13.99
C ARG A 316 -16.14 13.32 13.74
N CYS A 317 -15.29 13.79 14.64
CA CYS A 317 -14.62 15.09 14.45
C CYS A 317 -13.82 15.12 13.14
N LEU A 318 -13.05 14.10 12.81
CA LEU A 318 -12.29 14.03 11.58
C LEU A 318 -13.19 13.93 10.34
N LEU A 319 -14.28 13.16 10.42
CA LEU A 319 -15.22 12.99 9.32
C LEU A 319 -15.90 14.33 8.95
N TYR A 320 -16.32 15.12 9.93
CA TYR A 320 -16.96 16.42 9.70
C TYR A 320 -15.96 17.49 9.26
N THR A 321 -14.69 17.41 9.66
CA THR A 321 -13.66 18.35 9.18
C THR A 321 -13.21 18.05 7.76
N SER A 322 -13.29 16.81 7.31
CA SER A 322 -12.98 16.44 5.92
C SER A 322 -14.10 16.78 4.92
N ASP A 323 -15.35 16.90 5.38
CA ASP A 323 -16.48 17.32 4.52
C ASP A 323 -16.60 18.87 4.43
N ALA A 324 -15.82 19.62 5.21
CA ALA A 324 -15.82 21.09 5.21
C ALA A 324 -14.63 21.71 4.44
N ALA A 325 -13.70 20.92 3.91
CA ALA A 325 -12.55 21.32 3.10
C ALA A 325 -12.71 20.86 1.64
#